data_d0cb168c6e54b472cebd15db5b9f0070
#
_entry.id   d0cb168c6e54b472cebd15db5b9f0070
#
_cell.length_a   1.000
_cell.length_b   1.000
_cell.length_c   1.000
_cell.angle_alpha   90.00
_cell.angle_beta   90.00
_cell.angle_gamma   90.00
#
_symmetry.space_group_name_H-M   'P 1'
#
loop_
_entity.id
_entity.type
_entity.pdbx_description
1 polymer ?
#
loop_
_entity_poly.entity_id
_entity_poly.type
_entity_poly.pdbx_seq_one_letter_code
_entity_poly.pdbx_strand_id
1 'polypeptide(L)'
;MKHTTASNRFLLFSMLLTCIGFVSCSKDDEPAPAYTMEQLYANSIADAMIADSSEVVDSLWPITAENTRLQWKTINGQSYVLMATFMRFPDSYPEGDSITNTWGDAWLFIPAQMKSRIGQTFNASSDTTMRICQLLGLPPKNSRSNTHIAEIWVPAARLNRPAGNPSIVANTTGAALVSTVPPAYATWFNNYIIYAYYHTLTSATDFHYPWTRLGYTYDWAPGSKEVGLSEYVLQASSGCWVEKVRTSADYFR
;
A
#
# COMPACT_ATOMS: atom_id res chain seq x y z
N MET A 1 -36.02 46.80 -85.41
CA MET A 1 -35.94 45.87 -86.57
C MET A 1 -34.87 44.87 -86.34
N LYS A 2 -35.22 43.67 -86.71
CA LYS A 2 -34.43 42.41 -86.76
C LYS A 2 -34.30 41.61 -85.47
N HIS A 3 -35.08 40.56 -85.47
CA HIS A 3 -34.99 39.34 -84.66
C HIS A 3 -33.70 38.58 -84.90
N THR A 4 -33.20 37.93 -83.89
CA THR A 4 -32.55 36.62 -84.08
C THR A 4 -32.67 35.77 -82.79
N THR A 5 -33.25 34.65 -82.98
CA THR A 5 -33.45 33.52 -82.10
C THR A 5 -32.11 32.90 -81.65
N ALA A 6 -31.96 32.55 -80.39
CA ALA A 6 -30.86 31.74 -79.89
C ALA A 6 -31.40 30.46 -79.25
N SER A 7 -30.87 29.42 -79.72
CA SER A 7 -31.15 28.02 -79.42
C SER A 7 -30.72 27.59 -78.01
N ASN A 8 -31.66 26.96 -77.32
CA ASN A 8 -31.36 26.24 -76.04
C ASN A 8 -30.55 24.97 -76.31
N ARG A 9 -29.41 24.84 -75.71
CA ARG A 9 -28.69 23.57 -75.51
C ARG A 9 -28.65 23.22 -74.04
N PHE A 10 -29.50 22.26 -73.66
CA PHE A 10 -29.48 21.58 -72.39
C PHE A 10 -28.22 20.72 -72.34
N LEU A 11 -27.31 21.05 -71.41
CA LEU A 11 -26.20 20.18 -70.99
C LEU A 11 -26.61 19.46 -69.72
N LEU A 12 -26.92 18.16 -69.89
CA LEU A 12 -27.06 17.24 -68.75
C LEU A 12 -25.68 17.02 -68.12
N PHE A 13 -25.49 17.59 -66.89
CA PHE A 13 -24.36 17.28 -66.06
C PHE A 13 -24.71 16.09 -65.17
N SER A 14 -24.19 14.90 -65.56
CA SER A 14 -24.29 13.66 -64.72
C SER A 14 -23.40 13.81 -63.50
N MET A 15 -24.04 14.00 -62.39
CA MET A 15 -23.34 14.07 -61.06
C MET A 15 -23.12 12.65 -60.56
N LEU A 16 -21.92 12.13 -60.80
CA LEU A 16 -21.45 10.83 -60.25
C LEU A 16 -21.16 11.00 -58.78
N LEU A 17 -22.10 10.59 -57.90
CA LEU A 17 -21.97 10.61 -56.45
C LEU A 17 -21.08 9.45 -56.02
N THR A 18 -19.78 9.70 -55.82
CA THR A 18 -18.83 8.72 -55.24
C THR A 18 -19.08 8.60 -53.74
N CYS A 19 -19.78 7.54 -53.30
CA CYS A 19 -19.86 7.16 -51.91
C CYS A 19 -18.49 6.70 -51.42
N ILE A 20 -17.74 7.60 -50.76
CA ILE A 20 -16.56 7.22 -49.96
C ILE A 20 -17.09 6.60 -48.70
N GLY A 21 -17.12 5.27 -48.63
CA GLY A 21 -17.37 4.53 -47.41
C GLY A 21 -16.21 4.79 -46.42
N PHE A 22 -16.48 5.55 -45.37
CA PHE A 22 -15.61 5.56 -44.21
C PHE A 22 -15.69 4.20 -43.55
N VAL A 23 -14.71 3.33 -43.80
CA VAL A 23 -14.44 2.17 -42.98
C VAL A 23 -13.90 2.75 -41.65
N SER A 24 -14.80 2.96 -40.69
CA SER A 24 -14.44 3.15 -39.30
C SER A 24 -13.82 1.84 -38.83
N CYS A 25 -12.49 1.75 -38.81
CA CYS A 25 -11.82 0.77 -37.98
C CYS A 25 -12.18 1.10 -36.50
N SER A 26 -13.21 0.44 -36.00
CA SER A 26 -13.28 0.24 -34.55
C SER A 26 -12.00 -0.54 -34.18
N LYS A 27 -11.05 0.12 -33.55
CA LYS A 27 -10.08 -0.61 -32.71
C LYS A 27 -10.96 -1.34 -31.72
N ASP A 28 -11.09 -2.64 -31.89
CA ASP A 28 -11.53 -3.51 -30.82
C ASP A 28 -10.51 -3.26 -29.69
N ASP A 29 -10.95 -2.55 -28.65
CA ASP A 29 -10.21 -2.45 -27.41
C ASP A 29 -10.12 -3.88 -26.86
N GLU A 30 -9.07 -4.61 -27.23
CA GLU A 30 -8.74 -5.85 -26.53
C GLU A 30 -8.64 -5.48 -25.04
N PRO A 31 -9.40 -6.18 -24.18
CA PRO A 31 -9.30 -5.92 -22.75
C PRO A 31 -7.83 -6.11 -22.35
N ALA A 32 -7.27 -5.10 -21.71
CA ALA A 32 -5.88 -5.15 -21.24
C ALA A 32 -5.65 -6.49 -20.53
N PRO A 33 -4.53 -7.20 -20.79
CA PRO A 33 -4.29 -8.51 -20.21
C PRO A 33 -4.43 -8.42 -18.70
N ALA A 34 -5.28 -9.29 -18.13
CA ALA A 34 -5.45 -9.36 -16.69
C ALA A 34 -4.15 -9.88 -16.07
N TYR A 35 -3.45 -9.04 -15.30
CA TYR A 35 -2.24 -9.45 -14.57
C TYR A 35 -2.56 -10.53 -13.54
N THR A 36 -1.66 -11.51 -13.40
CA THR A 36 -1.72 -12.45 -12.26
C THR A 36 -1.35 -11.75 -10.95
N MET A 37 -1.66 -12.37 -9.81
CA MET A 37 -1.30 -11.83 -8.50
C MET A 37 0.21 -11.67 -8.34
N GLU A 38 0.99 -12.60 -8.89
CA GLU A 38 2.46 -12.56 -8.90
C GLU A 38 2.98 -11.40 -9.75
N GLN A 39 2.36 -11.14 -10.90
CA GLN A 39 2.72 -10.01 -11.77
C GLN A 39 2.38 -8.67 -11.11
N LEU A 40 1.20 -8.55 -10.48
CA LEU A 40 0.84 -7.35 -9.74
C LEU A 40 1.83 -7.08 -8.60
N TYR A 41 2.20 -8.13 -7.86
CA TYR A 41 3.18 -8.01 -6.80
C TYR A 41 4.58 -7.63 -7.33
N ALA A 42 5.04 -8.26 -8.40
CA ALA A 42 6.32 -7.91 -9.02
C ALA A 42 6.35 -6.46 -9.54
N ASN A 43 5.26 -6.00 -10.13
CA ASN A 43 5.11 -4.62 -10.59
C ASN A 43 5.15 -3.63 -9.42
N SER A 44 4.51 -3.95 -8.29
CA SER A 44 4.55 -3.10 -7.09
C SER A 44 5.97 -2.95 -6.52
N ILE A 45 6.80 -3.98 -6.60
CA ILE A 45 8.20 -3.91 -6.18
C ILE A 45 8.98 -2.99 -7.12
N ALA A 46 8.81 -3.17 -8.44
CA ALA A 46 9.50 -2.36 -9.44
C ALA A 46 9.14 -0.87 -9.32
N ASP A 47 7.88 -0.58 -9.07
CA ASP A 47 7.36 0.77 -8.85
C ASP A 47 7.92 1.40 -7.57
N ALA A 48 7.78 0.72 -6.43
CA ALA A 48 8.25 1.21 -5.13
C ALA A 48 9.78 1.41 -5.06
N MET A 49 10.57 0.79 -5.96
CA MET A 49 12.02 1.05 -6.06
C MET A 49 12.32 2.48 -6.49
N ILE A 50 11.41 3.13 -7.21
CA ILE A 50 11.55 4.49 -7.73
C ILE A 50 10.51 5.35 -7.01
N ALA A 51 10.88 5.92 -5.86
CA ALA A 51 9.96 6.84 -5.17
C ALA A 51 9.90 8.18 -5.92
N ASP A 52 8.73 8.54 -6.43
CA ASP A 52 8.47 9.81 -7.10
C ASP A 52 7.90 10.86 -6.13
N SER A 53 8.16 12.13 -6.39
CA SER A 53 7.64 13.22 -5.58
C SER A 53 6.12 13.36 -5.67
N SER A 54 5.50 12.90 -6.76
CA SER A 54 4.04 12.87 -6.94
C SER A 54 3.34 11.82 -6.06
N GLU A 55 4.07 10.84 -5.54
CA GLU A 55 3.58 9.81 -4.64
C GLU A 55 3.60 10.24 -3.16
N VAL A 56 4.20 11.39 -2.87
CA VAL A 56 4.19 11.96 -1.51
C VAL A 56 2.76 12.37 -1.15
N VAL A 57 2.27 11.83 -0.02
CA VAL A 57 0.94 12.14 0.49
C VAL A 57 1.02 13.01 1.75
N ASP A 58 -0.04 13.78 2.02
CA ASP A 58 -0.24 14.57 3.22
C ASP A 58 -1.29 13.97 4.18
N SER A 59 -1.66 12.73 3.92
CA SER A 59 -2.74 12.00 4.60
C SER A 59 -2.26 10.87 5.52
N LEU A 60 -0.96 10.83 5.83
CA LEU A 60 -0.45 9.88 6.83
C LEU A 60 -1.06 10.17 8.20
N TRP A 61 -1.40 9.12 8.92
CA TRP A 61 -1.95 9.27 10.28
C TRP A 61 -0.81 9.55 11.27
N PRO A 62 -0.76 10.72 11.91
CA PRO A 62 0.28 11.02 12.90
C PRO A 62 -0.02 10.33 14.22
N ILE A 63 1.03 9.94 14.94
CA ILE A 63 0.93 9.44 16.32
C ILE A 63 1.04 10.64 17.27
N THR A 64 -0.09 11.30 17.47
CA THR A 64 -0.21 12.45 18.38
C THR A 64 -1.50 12.37 19.19
N ALA A 65 -1.58 13.08 20.31
CA ALA A 65 -2.77 13.10 21.16
C ALA A 65 -3.99 13.73 20.47
N GLU A 66 -3.75 14.62 19.51
CA GLU A 66 -4.80 15.30 18.72
C GLU A 66 -5.43 14.37 17.68
N ASN A 67 -4.77 13.28 17.33
CA ASN A 67 -5.36 12.28 16.44
C ASN A 67 -6.35 11.39 17.21
N THR A 68 -7.61 11.82 17.25
CA THR A 68 -8.70 11.14 17.99
C THR A 68 -9.05 9.74 17.48
N ARG A 69 -8.46 9.31 16.36
CA ARG A 69 -8.60 7.93 15.82
C ARG A 69 -7.67 6.93 16.48
N LEU A 70 -6.71 7.42 17.29
CA LEU A 70 -5.79 6.58 18.05
C LEU A 70 -6.40 6.23 19.41
N GLN A 71 -6.02 5.05 19.90
CA GLN A 71 -6.31 4.65 21.27
C GLN A 71 -5.02 4.75 22.11
N TRP A 72 -5.15 5.34 23.29
CA TRP A 72 -4.07 5.55 24.23
C TRP A 72 -4.36 4.89 25.57
N LYS A 73 -3.33 4.39 26.24
CA LYS A 73 -3.41 3.79 27.57
C LYS A 73 -2.20 4.19 28.38
N THR A 74 -2.41 4.52 29.64
CA THR A 74 -1.31 4.74 30.57
C THR A 74 -1.05 3.47 31.36
N ILE A 75 0.17 2.95 31.28
CA ILE A 75 0.61 1.77 32.02
C ILE A 75 1.84 2.16 32.84
N ASN A 76 1.78 2.00 34.15
CA ASN A 76 2.87 2.37 35.06
C ASN A 76 3.38 3.82 34.88
N GLY A 77 2.47 4.76 34.61
CA GLY A 77 2.81 6.17 34.42
C GLY A 77 3.33 6.52 33.02
N GLN A 78 3.52 5.56 32.13
CA GLN A 78 3.98 5.76 30.75
C GLN A 78 2.81 5.65 29.77
N SER A 79 2.82 6.51 28.75
CA SER A 79 1.79 6.50 27.69
C SER A 79 2.15 5.50 26.60
N TYR A 80 1.16 4.70 26.22
CA TYR A 80 1.21 3.70 25.14
C TYR A 80 0.12 3.99 24.11
N VAL A 81 0.44 3.74 22.85
CA VAL A 81 -0.52 3.80 21.73
C VAL A 81 -0.84 2.38 21.26
N LEU A 82 -2.11 2.14 20.93
CA LEU A 82 -2.55 0.87 20.36
C LEU A 82 -2.14 0.78 18.89
N MET A 83 -1.30 -0.20 18.59
CA MET A 83 -0.85 -0.55 17.25
C MET A 83 -1.21 -2.00 16.93
N ALA A 84 -1.05 -2.41 15.68
CA ALA A 84 -1.23 -3.80 15.29
C ALA A 84 -0.12 -4.28 14.37
N THR A 85 0.17 -5.57 14.45
CA THR A 85 1.06 -6.29 13.53
C THR A 85 0.35 -7.49 12.92
N PHE A 86 0.59 -7.73 11.64
CA PHE A 86 0.15 -8.95 10.98
C PHE A 86 1.26 -9.99 11.05
N MET A 87 1.03 -11.12 11.71
CA MET A 87 2.07 -12.05 12.10
C MET A 87 1.66 -13.51 11.92
N ARG A 88 2.65 -14.40 11.91
CA ARG A 88 2.49 -15.82 11.66
C ARG A 88 2.41 -16.67 12.94
N PHE A 89 3.06 -16.21 14.02
CA PHE A 89 3.25 -17.00 15.25
C PHE A 89 2.47 -16.39 16.41
N PRO A 90 1.16 -16.74 16.56
CA PRO A 90 0.31 -16.15 17.59
C PRO A 90 0.82 -16.43 19.02
N ASP A 91 1.45 -17.58 19.25
CA ASP A 91 1.98 -17.94 20.56
C ASP A 91 3.11 -17.01 21.06
N SER A 92 3.72 -16.23 20.14
CA SER A 92 4.69 -15.19 20.50
C SER A 92 4.02 -13.92 21.06
N TYR A 93 2.70 -13.85 21.05
CA TYR A 93 1.89 -12.71 21.49
C TYR A 93 0.79 -13.18 22.47
N PRO A 94 1.15 -13.62 23.70
CA PRO A 94 0.17 -14.07 24.69
C PRO A 94 -0.72 -12.90 25.13
N GLU A 95 -2.04 -13.03 24.95
CA GLU A 95 -3.01 -11.98 25.29
C GLU A 95 -2.96 -11.63 26.80
N GLY A 96 -2.95 -10.35 27.11
CA GLY A 96 -2.90 -9.82 28.48
C GLY A 96 -1.52 -9.74 29.09
N ASP A 97 -0.49 -10.25 28.43
CA ASP A 97 0.90 -10.24 28.92
C ASP A 97 1.75 -9.13 28.31
N SER A 98 2.83 -8.81 28.98
CA SER A 98 3.90 -7.99 28.42
C SER A 98 4.96 -8.86 27.77
N ILE A 99 5.43 -8.43 26.59
CA ILE A 99 6.51 -9.09 25.86
C ILE A 99 7.59 -8.09 25.46
N THR A 100 8.76 -8.59 25.13
CA THR A 100 9.83 -7.80 24.49
C THR A 100 10.10 -8.41 23.10
N ASN A 101 10.06 -7.61 22.04
CA ASN A 101 10.29 -8.06 20.67
C ASN A 101 11.79 -8.33 20.41
N THR A 102 12.31 -9.41 20.98
CA THR A 102 13.72 -9.82 20.85
C THR A 102 14.07 -10.41 19.48
N TRP A 103 13.06 -10.74 18.66
CA TRP A 103 13.22 -11.29 17.30
C TRP A 103 13.56 -10.24 16.24
N GLY A 104 13.64 -8.96 16.59
CA GLY A 104 13.96 -7.85 15.69
C GLY A 104 12.88 -6.78 15.65
N ASP A 105 12.98 -5.88 14.67
CA ASP A 105 12.00 -4.81 14.45
C ASP A 105 10.64 -5.39 14.06
N ALA A 106 9.56 -4.80 14.59
CA ALA A 106 8.20 -5.19 14.23
C ALA A 106 7.51 -4.10 13.40
N TRP A 107 6.99 -4.50 12.24
CA TRP A 107 6.23 -3.63 11.34
C TRP A 107 4.80 -3.51 11.82
N LEU A 108 4.33 -2.27 11.95
CA LEU A 108 3.07 -1.95 12.60
C LEU A 108 2.21 -1.02 11.75
N PHE A 109 0.91 -1.15 11.96
CA PHE A 109 -0.11 -0.24 11.43
C PHE A 109 -1.10 0.14 12.54
N ILE A 110 -1.94 1.16 12.28
CA ILE A 110 -2.97 1.60 13.22
C ILE A 110 -4.24 0.75 13.00
N PRO A 111 -4.77 0.05 14.03
CA PRO A 111 -5.96 -0.80 13.93
C PRO A 111 -7.15 -0.11 13.28
N ALA A 112 -7.46 1.11 13.72
CA ALA A 112 -8.59 1.90 13.21
C ALA A 112 -8.42 2.22 11.71
N GLN A 113 -7.21 2.48 11.23
CA GLN A 113 -6.95 2.75 9.82
C GLN A 113 -7.17 1.50 8.95
N MET A 114 -6.69 0.33 9.40
CA MET A 114 -6.94 -0.95 8.73
C MET A 114 -8.45 -1.22 8.63
N LYS A 115 -9.17 -1.10 9.74
CA LYS A 115 -10.62 -1.35 9.79
C LYS A 115 -11.40 -0.36 8.91
N SER A 116 -11.02 0.90 8.87
CA SER A 116 -11.66 1.91 8.00
C SER A 116 -11.35 1.67 6.51
N ARG A 117 -10.18 1.15 6.20
CA ARG A 117 -9.74 0.95 4.81
C ARG A 117 -10.40 -0.24 4.12
N ILE A 118 -10.49 -1.37 4.79
CA ILE A 118 -10.98 -2.61 4.21
C ILE A 118 -12.05 -3.35 5.02
N GLY A 119 -12.35 -2.91 6.26
CA GLY A 119 -13.30 -3.62 7.13
C GLY A 119 -14.71 -3.75 6.56
N GLN A 120 -15.13 -2.80 5.72
CA GLN A 120 -16.46 -2.81 5.08
C GLN A 120 -16.51 -3.63 3.77
N THR A 121 -15.37 -4.15 3.30
CA THR A 121 -15.30 -4.84 2.01
C THR A 121 -15.40 -6.36 2.12
N PHE A 122 -15.41 -6.90 3.33
CA PHE A 122 -15.39 -8.34 3.56
C PHE A 122 -16.80 -8.93 3.70
N ASN A 123 -16.97 -10.12 3.12
CA ASN A 123 -18.10 -11.00 3.32
C ASN A 123 -17.60 -12.43 3.63
N ALA A 124 -18.50 -13.39 3.80
CA ALA A 124 -18.16 -14.76 4.19
C ALA A 124 -17.24 -15.49 3.18
N SER A 125 -17.21 -15.08 1.92
CA SER A 125 -16.38 -15.68 0.85
C SER A 125 -15.08 -14.96 0.58
N SER A 126 -14.80 -13.83 1.27
CA SER A 126 -13.60 -13.02 1.02
C SER A 126 -12.33 -13.73 1.51
N ASP A 127 -11.28 -13.72 0.69
CA ASP A 127 -9.92 -14.08 1.15
C ASP A 127 -9.30 -12.90 1.90
N THR A 128 -9.67 -12.81 3.19
CA THR A 128 -9.23 -11.73 4.08
C THR A 128 -7.71 -11.69 4.20
N THR A 129 -7.06 -12.85 4.26
CA THR A 129 -5.59 -12.95 4.35
C THR A 129 -4.93 -12.36 3.12
N MET A 130 -5.39 -12.72 1.91
CA MET A 130 -4.85 -12.16 0.66
C MET A 130 -5.04 -10.64 0.62
N ARG A 131 -6.22 -10.13 0.97
CA ARG A 131 -6.48 -8.68 0.93
C ARG A 131 -5.62 -7.90 1.94
N ILE A 132 -5.33 -8.49 3.10
CA ILE A 132 -4.38 -7.90 4.07
C ILE A 132 -2.96 -7.91 3.49
N CYS A 133 -2.52 -9.01 2.87
CA CYS A 133 -1.23 -9.05 2.18
C CYS A 133 -1.11 -7.94 1.13
N GLN A 134 -2.14 -7.77 0.30
CA GLN A 134 -2.18 -6.70 -0.71
C GLN A 134 -2.03 -5.32 -0.09
N LEU A 135 -2.83 -5.02 0.93
CA LEU A 135 -2.84 -3.69 1.57
C LEU A 135 -1.54 -3.36 2.30
N LEU A 136 -0.86 -4.38 2.83
CA LEU A 136 0.40 -4.21 3.59
C LEU A 136 1.66 -4.37 2.73
N GLY A 137 1.56 -4.51 1.42
CA GLY A 137 2.72 -4.73 0.55
C GLY A 137 3.42 -6.07 0.81
N LEU A 138 2.68 -7.07 1.28
CA LEU A 138 3.22 -8.41 1.53
C LEU A 138 3.05 -9.30 0.30
N PRO A 139 3.88 -10.36 0.15
CA PRO A 139 3.78 -11.29 -0.97
C PRO A 139 2.38 -11.92 -1.10
N PRO A 140 2.01 -12.43 -2.30
CA PRO A 140 0.81 -13.23 -2.48
C PRO A 140 0.75 -14.37 -1.46
N LYS A 141 -0.47 -14.65 -0.97
CA LYS A 141 -0.69 -15.65 0.07
C LYS A 141 -0.09 -17.00 -0.31
N ASN A 142 0.72 -17.56 0.59
CA ASN A 142 1.38 -18.85 0.47
C ASN A 142 1.46 -19.55 1.83
N SER A 143 2.12 -20.70 1.91
CA SER A 143 2.26 -21.50 3.14
C SER A 143 3.04 -20.82 4.27
N ARG A 144 3.75 -19.72 3.98
CA ARG A 144 4.51 -18.93 4.97
C ARG A 144 3.86 -17.59 5.30
N SER A 145 2.69 -17.29 4.76
CA SER A 145 1.98 -16.05 5.03
C SER A 145 1.61 -15.91 6.51
N ASN A 146 1.57 -14.67 6.94
CA ASN A 146 0.96 -14.29 8.20
C ASN A 146 -0.53 -14.65 8.20
N THR A 147 -1.07 -14.97 9.35
CA THR A 147 -2.46 -15.45 9.50
C THR A 147 -3.22 -14.78 10.63
N HIS A 148 -2.52 -14.08 11.52
CA HIS A 148 -3.10 -13.44 12.71
C HIS A 148 -2.70 -11.97 12.78
N ILE A 149 -3.55 -11.18 13.41
CA ILE A 149 -3.29 -9.79 13.78
C ILE A 149 -3.22 -9.73 15.31
N ALA A 150 -2.08 -9.25 15.82
CA ALA A 150 -1.93 -8.89 17.21
C ALA A 150 -2.08 -7.37 17.39
N GLU A 151 -3.04 -6.95 18.21
CA GLU A 151 -3.16 -5.58 18.69
C GLU A 151 -2.29 -5.46 19.95
N ILE A 152 -1.37 -4.50 19.96
CA ILE A 152 -0.37 -4.33 21.02
C ILE A 152 -0.26 -2.86 21.46
N TRP A 153 -0.11 -2.64 22.76
CA TRP A 153 0.19 -1.33 23.32
C TRP A 153 1.70 -1.12 23.27
N VAL A 154 2.14 -0.08 22.57
CA VAL A 154 3.57 0.21 22.39
C VAL A 154 3.92 1.62 22.87
N PRO A 155 5.10 1.85 23.46
CA PRO A 155 5.55 3.19 23.82
C PRO A 155 5.86 3.96 22.52
N ALA A 156 5.20 5.12 22.32
CA ALA A 156 5.37 5.92 21.10
C ALA A 156 6.84 6.32 20.85
N ALA A 157 7.61 6.53 21.89
CA ALA A 157 9.04 6.86 21.79
C ALA A 157 9.91 5.74 21.18
N ARG A 158 9.38 4.51 21.04
CA ARG A 158 10.07 3.37 20.44
C ARG A 158 9.65 3.13 18.99
N LEU A 159 8.79 4.00 18.46
CA LEU A 159 8.33 3.94 17.07
C LEU A 159 9.15 4.86 16.17
N ASN A 160 9.39 4.39 14.96
CA ASN A 160 9.84 5.20 13.84
C ASN A 160 8.87 5.05 12.68
N ARG A 161 8.75 6.07 11.85
CA ARG A 161 8.16 5.93 10.51
C ARG A 161 9.26 5.42 9.57
N PRO A 162 9.06 4.33 8.83
CA PRO A 162 10.07 3.79 7.91
C PRO A 162 10.08 4.60 6.60
N ALA A 163 10.61 5.83 6.67
CA ALA A 163 10.62 6.80 5.58
C ALA A 163 11.83 7.74 5.68
N GLY A 164 12.04 8.61 4.71
CA GLY A 164 13.15 9.56 4.72
C GLY A 164 13.16 10.50 5.92
N ASN A 165 11.98 10.82 6.47
CA ASN A 165 11.83 11.44 7.80
C ASN A 165 11.17 10.43 8.75
N PRO A 166 11.88 9.95 9.78
CA PRO A 166 11.35 8.97 10.73
C PRO A 166 10.29 9.51 11.69
N SER A 167 9.94 10.78 11.62
CA SER A 167 8.97 11.42 12.50
C SER A 167 7.61 10.72 12.44
N ILE A 168 7.15 10.24 13.58
CA ILE A 168 5.83 9.61 13.71
C ILE A 168 4.70 10.64 13.85
N VAL A 169 5.03 11.91 14.14
CA VAL A 169 4.04 12.99 14.35
C VAL A 169 3.74 13.80 13.08
N ALA A 170 4.47 13.55 11.99
CA ALA A 170 4.21 14.20 10.71
C ALA A 170 3.10 13.46 9.93
N ASN A 171 2.30 14.19 9.16
CA ASN A 171 1.29 13.65 8.25
C ASN A 171 1.79 13.50 6.81
N THR A 172 3.06 13.85 6.56
CA THR A 172 3.73 13.73 5.27
C THR A 172 5.20 13.41 5.46
N THR A 173 5.83 12.76 4.48
CA THR A 173 7.27 12.50 4.45
C THR A 173 7.71 12.20 3.02
N GLY A 174 9.00 12.32 2.73
CA GLY A 174 9.59 11.91 1.46
C GLY A 174 10.45 10.66 1.61
N ALA A 175 10.92 10.13 0.48
CA ALA A 175 11.76 8.94 0.43
C ALA A 175 13.25 9.20 0.69
N ALA A 176 13.70 10.45 0.61
CA ALA A 176 15.09 10.82 0.88
C ALA A 176 15.29 11.13 2.36
N LEU A 177 16.40 10.60 2.93
CA LEU A 177 16.76 10.91 4.31
C LEU A 177 16.96 12.41 4.53
N VAL A 178 16.26 12.96 5.52
CA VAL A 178 16.49 14.34 5.95
C VAL A 178 17.80 14.44 6.73
N SER A 179 18.47 15.59 6.68
CA SER A 179 19.80 15.78 7.27
C SER A 179 19.85 15.64 8.80
N THR A 180 18.70 15.69 9.45
CA THR A 180 18.57 15.64 10.93
C THR A 180 18.38 14.25 11.51
N VAL A 181 18.35 13.19 10.67
CA VAL A 181 18.15 11.82 11.19
C VAL A 181 19.36 11.33 11.98
N PRO A 182 19.15 10.56 13.04
CA PRO A 182 20.24 9.91 13.76
C PRO A 182 21.03 8.97 12.85
N PRO A 183 22.38 8.89 12.97
CA PRO A 183 23.20 8.00 12.14
C PRO A 183 22.75 6.53 12.18
N ALA A 184 22.30 6.04 13.33
CA ALA A 184 21.80 4.68 13.48
C ALA A 184 20.55 4.43 12.63
N TYR A 185 19.63 5.41 12.55
CA TYR A 185 18.46 5.31 11.67
C TYR A 185 18.87 5.35 10.20
N ALA A 186 19.79 6.24 9.83
CA ALA A 186 20.28 6.32 8.45
C ALA A 186 20.92 4.99 8.01
N THR A 187 21.71 4.36 8.87
CA THR A 187 22.28 3.03 8.61
C THR A 187 21.21 1.97 8.43
N TRP A 188 20.23 1.93 9.35
CA TRP A 188 19.09 1.01 9.26
C TRP A 188 18.32 1.21 7.94
N PHE A 189 17.98 2.44 7.59
CA PHE A 189 17.23 2.79 6.39
C PHE A 189 17.95 2.34 5.12
N ASN A 190 19.25 2.62 5.00
CA ASN A 190 20.05 2.24 3.84
C ASN A 190 20.20 0.71 3.73
N ASN A 191 20.41 0.01 4.84
CA ASN A 191 20.46 -1.45 4.87
C ASN A 191 19.11 -2.06 4.48
N TYR A 192 18.02 -1.43 4.90
CA TYR A 192 16.69 -1.93 4.56
C TYR A 192 16.33 -1.74 3.08
N ILE A 193 16.86 -0.71 2.40
CA ILE A 193 16.78 -0.58 0.93
C ILE A 193 17.39 -1.83 0.26
N ILE A 194 18.58 -2.23 0.70
CA ILE A 194 19.25 -3.41 0.17
C ILE A 194 18.41 -4.67 0.45
N TYR A 195 17.90 -4.81 1.65
CA TYR A 195 17.06 -5.95 2.01
C TYR A 195 15.76 -5.97 1.20
N ALA A 196 15.04 -4.85 1.12
CA ALA A 196 13.76 -4.81 0.45
C ALA A 196 13.84 -5.10 -1.06
N TYR A 197 14.90 -4.64 -1.74
CA TYR A 197 14.92 -4.65 -3.20
C TYR A 197 16.04 -5.49 -3.84
N TYR A 198 17.12 -5.76 -3.12
CA TYR A 198 18.35 -6.27 -3.74
C TYR A 198 18.96 -7.50 -3.07
N HIS A 199 18.41 -7.98 -1.94
CA HIS A 199 18.98 -9.20 -1.33
C HIS A 199 18.81 -10.41 -2.27
N THR A 200 19.74 -11.35 -2.19
CA THR A 200 19.66 -12.58 -2.98
C THR A 200 18.52 -13.45 -2.47
N LEU A 201 17.55 -13.76 -3.33
CA LEU A 201 16.46 -14.67 -3.01
C LEU A 201 17.00 -16.10 -2.88
N THR A 202 16.77 -16.75 -1.74
CA THR A 202 17.34 -18.05 -1.39
C THR A 202 16.35 -19.20 -1.51
N SER A 203 15.07 -18.91 -1.71
CA SER A 203 14.01 -19.93 -1.86
C SER A 203 12.78 -19.34 -2.60
N ALA A 204 11.90 -20.23 -3.06
CA ALA A 204 10.63 -19.83 -3.69
C ALA A 204 9.66 -19.10 -2.74
N THR A 205 9.97 -18.99 -1.45
CA THR A 205 9.19 -18.26 -0.45
C THR A 205 9.94 -17.09 0.16
N ASP A 206 11.05 -16.73 -0.45
CA ASP A 206 11.81 -15.52 -0.18
C ASP A 206 11.44 -14.47 -1.23
N PHE A 207 11.22 -13.21 -0.81
CA PHE A 207 10.66 -12.18 -1.67
C PHE A 207 11.33 -10.84 -1.43
N HIS A 208 11.43 -10.03 -2.46
CA HIS A 208 11.59 -8.60 -2.31
C HIS A 208 10.28 -7.96 -1.84
N TYR A 209 10.34 -6.70 -1.37
CA TYR A 209 9.17 -6.02 -0.80
C TYR A 209 8.96 -4.65 -1.45
N PRO A 210 7.72 -4.25 -1.76
CA PRO A 210 7.39 -2.93 -2.29
C PRO A 210 7.37 -1.88 -1.16
N TRP A 211 8.53 -1.61 -0.58
CA TRP A 211 8.67 -0.61 0.47
C TRP A 211 8.71 0.79 -0.12
N THR A 212 7.68 1.59 0.06
CA THR A 212 7.56 2.90 -0.58
C THR A 212 8.60 3.91 -0.10
N ARG A 213 9.11 3.79 1.11
CA ARG A 213 9.93 4.79 1.81
C ARG A 213 9.20 6.13 2.03
N LEU A 214 7.90 6.16 1.77
CA LEU A 214 7.02 7.33 1.87
C LEU A 214 6.10 7.29 3.09
N GLY A 215 6.36 6.33 4.02
CA GLY A 215 5.65 6.22 5.29
C GLY A 215 4.27 5.57 5.21
N TYR A 216 3.96 4.93 4.11
CA TYR A 216 2.78 4.09 3.92
C TYR A 216 3.13 2.77 3.24
N THR A 217 2.31 1.74 3.47
CA THR A 217 2.43 0.44 2.80
C THR A 217 1.97 0.53 1.35
N TYR A 218 2.51 -0.28 0.45
CA TYR A 218 2.04 -0.37 -0.93
C TYR A 218 0.81 -1.27 -1.03
N ASP A 219 -0.32 -0.73 -1.47
CA ASP A 219 -1.54 -1.53 -1.73
C ASP A 219 -1.54 -2.00 -3.20
N TRP A 220 -1.10 -3.24 -3.44
CA TRP A 220 -1.00 -3.82 -4.78
C TRP A 220 -2.26 -4.58 -5.25
N ALA A 221 -3.40 -4.39 -4.60
CA ALA A 221 -4.65 -5.00 -5.07
C ALA A 221 -5.03 -4.48 -6.46
N PRO A 222 -5.65 -5.31 -7.32
CA PRO A 222 -6.13 -4.88 -8.63
C PRO A 222 -7.01 -3.63 -8.52
N GLY A 223 -6.65 -2.56 -9.25
CA GLY A 223 -7.38 -1.29 -9.27
C GLY A 223 -7.28 -0.46 -7.99
N SER A 224 -6.36 -0.78 -7.06
CA SER A 224 -6.07 0.06 -5.91
C SER A 224 -5.37 1.37 -6.33
N LYS A 225 -5.30 2.32 -5.38
CA LYS A 225 -4.56 3.58 -5.56
C LYS A 225 -3.11 3.51 -5.06
N GLU A 226 -2.57 2.31 -4.84
CA GLU A 226 -1.21 2.05 -4.36
C GLU A 226 -0.92 2.53 -2.94
N VAL A 227 -1.45 3.66 -2.51
CA VAL A 227 -1.32 4.18 -1.14
C VAL A 227 -2.09 3.30 -0.17
N GLY A 228 -1.37 2.55 0.65
CA GLY A 228 -1.92 1.67 1.68
C GLY A 228 -2.14 2.37 3.04
N LEU A 229 -1.65 1.76 4.10
CA LEU A 229 -1.77 2.27 5.47
C LEU A 229 -0.53 3.07 5.88
N SER A 230 -0.70 4.01 6.79
CA SER A 230 0.42 4.63 7.48
C SER A 230 1.22 3.55 8.22
N GLU A 231 2.52 3.52 7.98
CA GLU A 231 3.40 2.45 8.39
C GLU A 231 4.36 2.91 9.49
N TYR A 232 4.62 2.00 10.43
CA TYR A 232 5.50 2.26 11.57
C TYR A 232 6.36 1.03 11.87
N VAL A 233 7.49 1.27 12.49
CA VAL A 233 8.39 0.22 12.98
C VAL A 233 8.61 0.40 14.47
N LEU A 234 8.30 -0.64 15.24
CA LEU A 234 8.69 -0.75 16.63
C LEU A 234 10.12 -1.29 16.67
N GLN A 235 11.03 -0.52 17.26
CA GLN A 235 12.43 -0.90 17.38
C GLN A 235 12.60 -2.23 18.12
N ALA A 236 13.56 -3.03 17.70
CA ALA A 236 13.94 -4.27 18.38
C ALA A 236 14.19 -4.04 19.88
N SER A 237 13.99 -5.06 20.67
CA SER A 237 14.14 -5.03 22.13
C SER A 237 13.26 -3.98 22.82
N SER A 238 12.10 -3.71 22.28
CA SER A 238 11.07 -2.86 22.89
C SER A 238 10.06 -3.68 23.65
N GLY A 239 9.74 -3.24 24.88
CA GLY A 239 8.61 -3.79 25.64
C GLY A 239 7.28 -3.33 25.07
N CYS A 240 6.31 -4.23 24.99
CA CYS A 240 4.94 -3.91 24.63
C CYS A 240 3.97 -4.83 25.39
N TRP A 241 2.68 -4.46 25.43
CA TRP A 241 1.62 -5.26 26.04
C TRP A 241 0.68 -5.78 24.96
N VAL A 242 0.39 -7.08 25.00
CA VAL A 242 -0.53 -7.70 24.04
C VAL A 242 -1.97 -7.46 24.50
N GLU A 243 -2.72 -6.74 23.70
CA GLU A 243 -4.15 -6.47 23.98
C GLU A 243 -5.02 -7.62 23.47
N LYS A 244 -4.84 -8.02 22.21
CA LYS A 244 -5.68 -9.02 21.57
C LYS A 244 -4.99 -9.65 20.37
N VAL A 245 -5.24 -10.94 20.14
CA VAL A 245 -4.82 -11.69 18.95
C VAL A 245 -6.05 -12.27 18.28
N ARG A 246 -6.16 -12.09 16.96
CA ARG A 246 -7.26 -12.63 16.16
C ARG A 246 -6.74 -13.20 14.85
N THR A 247 -7.42 -14.21 14.33
CA THR A 247 -7.17 -14.62 12.93
C THR A 247 -7.51 -13.45 11.99
N SER A 248 -6.92 -13.44 10.80
CA SER A 248 -7.25 -12.44 9.77
C SER A 248 -8.75 -12.41 9.46
N ALA A 249 -9.43 -13.56 9.50
CA ALA A 249 -10.86 -13.67 9.24
C ALA A 249 -11.73 -13.07 10.36
N ASP A 250 -11.29 -13.18 11.63
CA ASP A 250 -12.06 -12.72 12.80
C ASP A 250 -11.77 -11.26 13.16
N TYR A 251 -10.72 -10.68 12.62
CA TYR A 251 -10.29 -9.33 12.95
C TYR A 251 -11.30 -8.24 12.58
N PHE A 252 -12.11 -8.48 11.57
CA PHE A 252 -13.10 -7.54 11.04
C PHE A 252 -14.55 -7.86 11.46
N ARG A 253 -14.75 -8.86 12.33
CA ARG A 253 -16.06 -9.26 12.84
C ARG A 253 -16.40 -8.62 14.18
#